data_22a0d6199b89f944e6d67e7280042521
#
_entry.id   22a0d6199b89f944e6d67e7280042521
#
_cell.length_a   1.000
_cell.length_b   1.000
_cell.length_c   1.000
_cell.angle_alpha   90.00
_cell.angle_beta   90.00
_cell.angle_gamma   90.00
#
_symmetry.space_group_name_H-M   'P 1'
#
loop_
_entity.id
_entity.type
_entity.pdbx_description
1 polymer ?
#
loop_
_entity_poly.entity_id
_entity_poly.type
_entity_poly.pdbx_seq_one_letter_code
_entity_poly.pdbx_strand_id
1 'polypeptide(L)'
;MDQTPVEERTAGHAPPPAQHADQQHPNQFALLRQRRFAPFFWTQFAGAANDNLFKFAFTVMVTYQLSVSWLPPAMAGLVIGALFILPFLLFSATAGQLTDKLEKTRIIRFVKDFEIVVMLIAAAGFMMSNAAILLGCVFLMGLHSTLFGP
;
A
#
# COMPACT_ATOMS: atom_id res chain seq x y z
N MET A 1 7.12 84.94 -11.90
CA MET A 1 7.40 83.79 -12.71
C MET A 1 8.47 82.95 -11.98
N ASP A 2 7.97 82.16 -11.11
CA ASP A 2 8.83 81.34 -10.27
C ASP A 2 8.56 79.86 -10.65
N GLN A 3 9.54 79.26 -11.29
CA GLN A 3 9.51 77.82 -11.66
C GLN A 3 10.45 77.13 -10.73
N THR A 4 9.91 76.50 -9.70
CA THR A 4 10.63 75.61 -8.88
C THR A 4 10.62 74.20 -9.59
N PRO A 5 11.75 73.59 -9.79
CA PRO A 5 11.79 72.17 -10.33
C PRO A 5 11.30 71.23 -9.24
N VAL A 6 10.31 70.45 -9.58
CA VAL A 6 9.87 69.36 -8.77
C VAL A 6 10.94 68.28 -8.84
N GLU A 7 11.71 68.19 -7.79
CA GLU A 7 12.69 67.12 -7.60
C GLU A 7 11.92 65.80 -7.30
N GLU A 8 11.81 65.00 -8.33
CA GLU A 8 11.17 63.69 -8.28
C GLU A 8 12.06 62.78 -7.44
N ARG A 9 11.68 62.61 -6.19
CA ARG A 9 12.24 61.67 -5.28
C ARG A 9 11.90 60.26 -5.75
N THR A 10 12.70 59.67 -6.61
CA THR A 10 12.71 58.23 -6.83
C THR A 10 13.24 57.53 -5.57
N ALA A 11 12.32 57.40 -4.61
CA ALA A 11 12.56 56.48 -3.49
C ALA A 11 12.78 55.07 -4.08
N GLY A 12 14.02 54.65 -4.11
CA GLY A 12 14.38 53.31 -4.47
C GLY A 12 13.64 52.31 -3.58
N HIS A 13 12.61 51.74 -4.16
CA HIS A 13 11.95 50.59 -3.56
C HIS A 13 12.92 49.43 -3.69
N ALA A 14 13.75 49.23 -2.67
CA ALA A 14 14.55 48.02 -2.57
C ALA A 14 13.59 46.85 -2.60
N PRO A 15 13.77 45.87 -3.50
CA PRO A 15 12.95 44.69 -3.48
C PRO A 15 13.09 44.01 -2.10
N PRO A 16 11.99 43.52 -1.52
CA PRO A 16 12.06 42.82 -0.25
C PRO A 16 13.06 41.67 -0.38
N PRO A 17 13.89 41.40 0.65
CA PRO A 17 14.84 40.32 0.59
C PRO A 17 14.05 39.05 0.22
N ALA A 18 14.53 38.39 -0.83
CA ALA A 18 13.98 37.12 -1.21
C ALA A 18 13.98 36.25 0.06
N GLN A 19 12.83 36.07 0.63
CA GLN A 19 12.63 35.04 1.63
C GLN A 19 12.92 33.74 0.91
N HIS A 20 14.17 33.31 1.02
CA HIS A 20 14.48 31.91 0.83
C HIS A 20 13.56 31.19 1.81
N ALA A 21 12.35 30.87 1.34
CA ALA A 21 11.54 29.87 1.96
C ALA A 21 12.46 28.65 2.03
N ASP A 22 13.02 28.49 3.19
CA ASP A 22 13.72 27.28 3.58
C ASP A 22 12.73 26.15 3.29
N GLN A 23 12.85 25.59 2.09
CA GLN A 23 12.12 24.40 1.72
C GLN A 23 12.72 23.30 2.58
N GLN A 24 12.31 23.33 3.85
CA GLN A 24 12.48 22.19 4.71
C GLN A 24 11.82 21.04 3.98
N HIS A 25 12.63 20.31 3.24
CA HIS A 25 12.22 18.99 2.77
C HIS A 25 11.70 18.26 4.00
N PRO A 26 10.39 17.99 4.08
CA PRO A 26 9.87 17.31 5.25
C PRO A 26 10.61 15.97 5.31
N ASN A 27 11.46 15.81 6.31
CA ASN A 27 12.14 14.56 6.56
C ASN A 27 11.06 13.49 6.63
N GLN A 28 11.07 12.55 5.70
CA GLN A 28 10.08 11.48 5.64
C GLN A 28 9.98 10.74 6.98
N PHE A 29 11.09 10.70 7.72
CA PHE A 29 11.14 10.17 9.08
C PHE A 29 10.40 11.02 10.12
N ALA A 30 10.26 12.33 9.90
CA ALA A 30 9.46 13.19 10.79
C ALA A 30 7.97 12.87 10.71
N LEU A 31 7.48 12.39 9.55
CA LEU A 31 6.11 11.93 9.36
C LEU A 31 5.79 10.70 10.20
N LEU A 32 6.77 9.81 10.42
CA LEU A 32 6.61 8.63 11.28
C LEU A 32 6.39 8.98 12.75
N ARG A 33 6.83 10.16 13.19
CA ARG A 33 6.61 10.67 14.56
C ARG A 33 5.26 11.35 14.74
N GLN A 34 4.56 11.66 13.65
CA GLN A 34 3.25 12.31 13.75
C GLN A 34 2.20 11.31 14.27
N ARG A 35 1.49 11.70 15.31
CA ARG A 35 0.47 10.89 15.99
C ARG A 35 -0.63 10.37 15.05
N ARG A 36 -0.87 11.05 13.94
CA ARG A 36 -1.89 10.67 12.94
C ARG A 36 -1.37 9.69 11.89
N PHE A 37 -0.09 9.77 11.57
CA PHE A 37 0.52 8.96 10.51
C PHE A 37 1.07 7.63 11.03
N ALA A 38 1.60 7.60 12.24
CA ALA A 38 2.21 6.40 12.82
C ALA A 38 1.25 5.19 12.86
N PRO A 39 -0.01 5.29 13.32
CA PRO A 39 -0.93 4.14 13.31
C PRO A 39 -1.22 3.63 11.91
N PHE A 40 -1.36 4.53 10.94
CA PHE A 40 -1.59 4.16 9.55
C PHE A 40 -0.40 3.43 8.95
N PHE A 41 0.81 3.96 9.15
CA PHE A 41 2.05 3.32 8.69
C PHE A 41 2.23 1.92 9.28
N TRP A 42 2.04 1.76 10.60
CA TRP A 42 2.18 0.47 11.25
C TRP A 42 1.13 -0.53 10.78
N THR A 43 -0.09 -0.09 10.54
CA THR A 43 -1.16 -0.94 10.00
C THR A 43 -0.81 -1.43 8.60
N GLN A 44 -0.32 -0.55 7.74
CA GLN A 44 0.12 -0.92 6.38
C GLN A 44 1.34 -1.81 6.40
N PHE A 45 2.31 -1.51 7.23
CA PHE A 45 3.51 -2.33 7.41
C PHE A 45 3.16 -3.73 7.90
N ALA A 46 2.33 -3.84 8.92
CA ALA A 46 1.89 -5.12 9.47
C ALA A 46 1.11 -5.93 8.41
N GLY A 47 0.23 -5.30 7.64
CA GLY A 47 -0.48 -5.94 6.53
C GLY A 47 0.47 -6.48 5.47
N ALA A 48 1.39 -5.66 5.00
CA ALA A 48 2.38 -6.07 4.01
C ALA A 48 3.33 -7.18 4.52
N ALA A 49 3.73 -7.09 5.78
CA ALA A 49 4.54 -8.11 6.43
C ALA A 49 3.79 -9.44 6.53
N ASN A 50 2.51 -9.39 6.91
CA ASN A 50 1.64 -10.57 6.97
C ASN A 50 1.49 -11.26 5.60
N ASP A 51 1.23 -10.48 4.55
CA ASP A 51 1.11 -10.99 3.18
C ASP A 51 2.40 -11.67 2.70
N ASN A 52 3.54 -11.06 2.98
CA ASN A 52 4.84 -11.63 2.60
C ASN A 52 5.17 -12.88 3.42
N LEU A 53 4.90 -12.85 4.71
CA LEU A 53 5.10 -14.00 5.58
C LEU A 53 4.24 -15.19 5.14
N PHE A 54 2.98 -14.94 4.81
CA PHE A 54 2.08 -15.97 4.29
C PHE A 54 2.60 -16.59 2.99
N LYS A 55 2.97 -15.76 2.01
CA LYS A 55 3.53 -16.23 0.73
C LYS A 55 4.80 -17.03 0.93
N PHE A 56 5.67 -16.58 1.81
CA PHE A 56 6.90 -17.28 2.15
C PHE A 56 6.62 -18.64 2.82
N ALA A 57 5.78 -18.66 3.84
CA ALA A 57 5.41 -19.88 4.55
C ALA A 57 4.74 -20.90 3.61
N PHE A 58 3.87 -20.45 2.73
CA PHE A 58 3.23 -21.30 1.74
C PHE A 58 4.23 -21.85 0.72
N THR A 59 5.14 -21.02 0.23
CA THR A 59 6.20 -21.46 -0.69
C THR A 59 7.08 -22.53 -0.04
N VAL A 60 7.48 -22.33 1.21
CA VAL A 60 8.27 -23.32 1.98
C VAL A 60 7.49 -24.62 2.15
N MET A 61 6.21 -24.55 2.50
CA MET A 61 5.38 -25.73 2.68
C MET A 61 5.22 -26.53 1.38
N VAL A 62 4.96 -25.85 0.25
CA VAL A 62 4.87 -26.52 -1.07
C VAL A 62 6.21 -27.15 -1.48
N THR A 63 7.32 -26.48 -1.17
CA THR A 63 8.65 -26.97 -1.55
C THR A 63 9.08 -28.19 -0.75
N TYR A 64 8.78 -28.23 0.55
CA TYR A 64 9.35 -29.23 1.46
C TYR A 64 8.35 -30.27 1.99
N GLN A 65 7.07 -29.93 2.07
CA GLN A 65 6.05 -30.78 2.71
C GLN A 65 4.99 -31.32 1.76
N LEU A 66 4.61 -30.54 0.77
CA LEU A 66 3.56 -30.89 -0.18
C LEU A 66 4.19 -31.34 -1.52
N SER A 67 4.08 -32.60 -1.84
CA SER A 67 4.33 -33.07 -3.19
C SER A 67 3.06 -32.87 -4.02
N VAL A 68 2.90 -31.67 -4.57
CA VAL A 68 1.78 -31.40 -5.47
C VAL A 68 2.18 -31.79 -6.88
N SER A 69 1.51 -32.77 -7.45
CA SER A 69 1.88 -33.36 -8.75
C SER A 69 1.82 -32.35 -9.91
N TRP A 70 0.94 -31.32 -9.82
CA TRP A 70 0.78 -30.32 -10.85
C TRP A 70 1.58 -29.02 -10.59
N LEU A 71 2.20 -28.87 -9.43
CA LEU A 71 2.99 -27.70 -9.04
C LEU A 71 4.42 -28.11 -8.64
N PRO A 72 5.39 -28.04 -9.57
CA PRO A 72 6.78 -28.34 -9.26
C PRO A 72 7.32 -27.37 -8.18
N PRO A 73 8.05 -27.86 -7.18
CA PRO A 73 8.61 -27.00 -6.12
C PRO A 73 9.45 -25.82 -6.65
N ALA A 74 10.15 -26.02 -7.75
CA ALA A 74 10.96 -24.97 -8.38
C ALA A 74 10.13 -23.79 -8.92
N MET A 75 8.85 -24.03 -9.25
CA MET A 75 7.94 -23.02 -9.79
C MET A 75 6.97 -22.48 -8.73
N ALA A 76 6.95 -23.06 -7.53
CA ALA A 76 5.97 -22.72 -6.50
C ALA A 76 5.97 -21.22 -6.17
N GLY A 77 7.13 -20.63 -5.94
CA GLY A 77 7.24 -19.20 -5.63
C GLY A 77 6.76 -18.30 -6.77
N LEU A 78 7.06 -18.68 -8.02
CA LEU A 78 6.62 -17.95 -9.20
C LEU A 78 5.09 -18.01 -9.37
N VAL A 79 4.49 -19.18 -9.23
CA VAL A 79 3.04 -19.38 -9.35
C VAL A 79 2.30 -18.64 -8.24
N ILE A 80 2.78 -18.73 -6.99
CA ILE A 80 2.19 -18.04 -5.84
C ILE A 80 2.26 -16.53 -6.04
N GLY A 81 3.41 -16.01 -6.46
CA GLY A 81 3.58 -14.59 -6.75
C GLY A 81 2.70 -14.10 -7.91
N ALA A 82 2.62 -14.87 -8.99
CA ALA A 82 1.77 -14.55 -10.14
C ALA A 82 0.29 -14.53 -9.75
N LEU A 83 -0.15 -15.52 -8.98
CA LEU A 83 -1.54 -15.62 -8.50
C LEU A 83 -1.90 -14.47 -7.55
N PHE A 84 -0.96 -13.98 -6.77
CA PHE A 84 -1.13 -12.82 -5.90
C PHE A 84 -1.29 -11.52 -6.71
N ILE A 85 -0.55 -11.37 -7.80
CA ILE A 85 -0.58 -10.18 -8.66
C ILE A 85 -1.80 -10.21 -9.62
N LEU A 86 -2.29 -11.39 -9.97
CA LEU A 86 -3.37 -11.56 -10.94
C LEU A 86 -4.63 -10.75 -10.61
N PRO A 87 -5.17 -10.72 -9.38
CA PRO A 87 -6.30 -9.89 -9.03
C PRO A 87 -6.02 -8.41 -9.24
N PHE A 88 -4.80 -7.97 -8.98
CA PHE A 88 -4.39 -6.58 -9.19
C PHE A 88 -4.49 -6.20 -10.67
N LEU A 89 -4.01 -7.03 -11.57
CA LEU A 89 -4.11 -6.79 -13.01
C LEU A 89 -5.56 -6.80 -13.52
N LEU A 90 -6.38 -7.72 -13.00
CA LEU A 90 -7.77 -7.87 -13.44
C LEU A 90 -8.69 -6.77 -12.91
N PHE A 91 -8.49 -6.36 -11.67
CA PHE A 91 -9.45 -5.52 -10.94
C PHE A 91 -8.93 -4.13 -10.58
N SER A 92 -7.70 -3.75 -10.96
CA SER A 92 -7.14 -2.45 -10.61
C SER A 92 -8.01 -1.28 -11.08
N ALA A 93 -8.49 -1.32 -12.31
CA ALA A 93 -9.38 -0.29 -12.85
C ALA A 93 -10.74 -0.24 -12.14
N THR A 94 -11.30 -1.42 -11.85
CA THR A 94 -12.60 -1.55 -11.16
C THR A 94 -12.48 -1.15 -9.68
N ALA A 95 -11.38 -1.52 -9.03
CA ALA A 95 -11.10 -1.15 -7.64
C ALA A 95 -10.98 0.37 -7.48
N GLY A 96 -10.30 1.05 -8.40
CA GLY A 96 -10.21 2.51 -8.42
C GLY A 96 -11.58 3.17 -8.50
N GLN A 97 -12.44 2.73 -9.41
CA GLN A 97 -13.80 3.25 -9.55
C GLN A 97 -14.67 2.97 -8.33
N LEU A 98 -14.51 1.80 -7.71
CA LEU A 98 -15.28 1.42 -6.53
C LEU A 98 -14.86 2.25 -5.30
N THR A 99 -13.57 2.52 -5.17
CA THR A 99 -13.00 3.33 -4.09
C THR A 99 -13.50 4.77 -4.16
N ASP A 100 -13.64 5.32 -5.37
CA ASP A 100 -14.15 6.68 -5.59
C ASP A 100 -15.64 6.84 -5.25
N LYS A 101 -16.41 5.75 -5.31
CA LYS A 101 -17.86 5.76 -5.06
C LYS A 101 -18.26 5.49 -3.61
N LEU A 102 -17.40 4.85 -2.84
CA LEU A 102 -17.71 4.40 -1.48
C LEU A 102 -17.00 5.26 -0.43
N GLU A 103 -17.64 5.38 0.73
CA GLU A 103 -17.02 6.03 1.88
C GLU A 103 -15.75 5.27 2.30
N LYS A 104 -14.63 5.98 2.30
CA LYS A 104 -13.30 5.43 2.61
C LYS A 104 -13.26 4.65 3.92
N THR A 105 -13.96 5.10 4.95
CA THR A 105 -14.00 4.43 6.25
C THR A 105 -14.68 3.07 6.19
N ARG A 106 -15.74 2.94 5.40
CA ARG A 106 -16.46 1.66 5.22
C ARG A 106 -15.61 0.65 4.49
N ILE A 107 -14.91 1.11 3.43
CA ILE A 107 -14.00 0.25 2.66
C ILE A 107 -12.90 -0.29 3.57
N ILE A 108 -12.26 0.55 4.37
CA ILE A 108 -11.18 0.15 5.28
C ILE A 108 -11.66 -0.92 6.26
N ARG A 109 -12.82 -0.77 6.87
CA ARG A 109 -13.38 -1.76 7.79
C ARG A 109 -13.67 -3.08 7.08
N PHE A 110 -14.36 -3.02 5.95
CA PHE A 110 -14.69 -4.22 5.16
C PHE A 110 -13.43 -4.98 4.72
N VAL A 111 -12.42 -4.25 4.26
CA VAL A 111 -11.15 -4.82 3.82
C VAL A 111 -10.41 -5.48 4.98
N LYS A 112 -10.43 -4.88 6.18
CA LYS A 112 -9.81 -5.48 7.39
C LYS A 112 -10.55 -6.70 7.89
N ASP A 113 -11.87 -6.68 7.88
CA ASP A 113 -12.69 -7.84 8.24
C ASP A 113 -12.46 -8.99 7.24
N PHE A 114 -12.37 -8.67 5.96
CA PHE A 114 -12.06 -9.63 4.90
C PHE A 114 -10.66 -10.25 5.09
N GLU A 115 -9.66 -9.45 5.43
CA GLU A 115 -8.31 -9.92 5.74
C GLU A 115 -8.32 -10.96 6.87
N ILE A 116 -9.04 -10.69 7.95
CA ILE A 116 -9.16 -11.62 9.09
C ILE A 116 -9.78 -12.94 8.64
N VAL A 117 -10.85 -12.90 7.86
CA VAL A 117 -11.50 -14.11 7.34
C VAL A 117 -10.57 -14.93 6.47
N VAL A 118 -9.85 -14.28 5.56
CA VAL A 118 -8.87 -14.93 4.69
C VAL A 118 -7.74 -15.58 5.50
N MET A 119 -7.26 -14.89 6.54
CA MET A 119 -6.23 -15.45 7.43
C MET A 119 -6.71 -16.66 8.21
N LEU A 120 -7.96 -16.68 8.67
CA LEU A 120 -8.55 -17.85 9.34
C LEU A 120 -8.68 -19.05 8.38
N ILE A 121 -9.11 -18.81 7.15
CA ILE A 121 -9.16 -19.84 6.10
C ILE A 121 -7.77 -20.34 5.76
N ALA A 122 -6.78 -19.45 5.67
CA ALA A 122 -5.39 -19.79 5.44
C ALA A 122 -4.81 -20.67 6.57
N ALA A 123 -5.07 -20.33 7.82
CA ALA A 123 -4.68 -21.14 8.97
C ALA A 123 -5.27 -22.54 8.90
N ALA A 124 -6.54 -22.68 8.57
CA ALA A 124 -7.18 -23.96 8.34
C ALA A 124 -6.54 -24.72 7.18
N GLY A 125 -6.22 -24.05 6.08
CA GLY A 125 -5.52 -24.63 4.93
C GLY A 125 -4.14 -25.16 5.29
N PHE A 126 -3.38 -24.46 6.12
CA PHE A 126 -2.10 -24.94 6.65
C PHE A 126 -2.26 -26.17 7.54
N MET A 127 -3.24 -26.16 8.43
CA MET A 127 -3.52 -27.32 9.29
C MET A 127 -3.93 -28.57 8.51
N MET A 128 -4.69 -28.39 7.43
CA MET A 128 -5.13 -29.46 6.55
C MET A 128 -4.09 -29.84 5.49
N SER A 129 -2.98 -29.10 5.38
CA SER A 129 -1.97 -29.25 4.32
C SER A 129 -2.58 -29.25 2.92
N ASN A 130 -3.58 -28.41 2.68
CA ASN A 130 -4.33 -28.37 1.43
C ASN A 130 -3.84 -27.19 0.56
N ALA A 131 -3.08 -27.51 -0.49
CA ALA A 131 -2.56 -26.50 -1.41
C ALA A 131 -3.65 -25.72 -2.16
N ALA A 132 -4.77 -26.35 -2.50
CA ALA A 132 -5.87 -25.69 -3.20
C ALA A 132 -6.51 -24.56 -2.37
N ILE A 133 -6.73 -24.80 -1.07
CA ILE A 133 -7.23 -23.80 -0.14
C ILE A 133 -6.24 -22.63 -0.01
N LEU A 134 -4.95 -22.94 0.12
CA LEU A 134 -3.90 -21.93 0.27
C LEU A 134 -3.70 -21.09 -0.99
N LEU A 135 -3.82 -21.69 -2.18
CA LEU A 135 -3.80 -20.96 -3.44
C LEU A 135 -5.01 -20.02 -3.56
N GLY A 136 -6.19 -20.48 -3.16
CA GLY A 136 -7.38 -19.62 -3.06
C GLY A 136 -7.17 -18.45 -2.12
N CYS A 137 -6.54 -18.66 -0.98
CA CYS A 137 -6.18 -17.59 -0.03
C CYS A 137 -5.18 -16.58 -0.62
N VAL A 138 -4.18 -17.03 -1.37
CA VAL A 138 -3.23 -16.14 -2.08
C VAL A 138 -3.97 -15.23 -3.05
N PHE A 139 -4.90 -15.78 -3.81
CA PHE A 139 -5.73 -15.01 -4.73
C PHE A 139 -6.60 -13.97 -3.99
N LEU A 140 -7.25 -14.37 -2.91
CA LEU A 140 -8.07 -13.48 -2.08
C LEU A 140 -7.23 -12.40 -1.40
N MET A 141 -6.02 -12.69 -0.97
CA MET A 141 -5.09 -11.71 -0.43
C MET A 141 -4.65 -10.70 -1.49
N GLY A 142 -4.39 -11.17 -2.71
CA GLY A 142 -4.11 -10.29 -3.84
C GLY A 142 -5.29 -9.37 -4.16
N LEU A 143 -6.50 -9.89 -4.14
CA LEU A 143 -7.72 -9.12 -4.31
C LEU A 143 -7.90 -8.07 -3.21
N HIS A 144 -7.69 -8.46 -1.95
CA HIS A 144 -7.69 -7.56 -0.80
C HIS A 144 -6.67 -6.43 -0.97
N SER A 145 -5.45 -6.76 -1.34
CA SER A 145 -4.37 -5.80 -1.58
C SER A 145 -4.73 -4.82 -2.72
N THR A 146 -5.42 -5.30 -3.76
CA THR A 146 -5.90 -4.46 -4.87
C THR A 146 -6.95 -3.44 -4.41
N LEU A 147 -7.87 -3.85 -3.54
CA LEU A 147 -8.90 -2.96 -3.02
C LEU A 147 -8.35 -1.90 -2.05
N PHE A 148 -7.29 -2.22 -1.33
CA PHE A 148 -6.71 -1.33 -0.31
C PHE A 148 -5.61 -0.43 -0.87
N GLY A 149 -4.97 -0.77 -1.97
CA GLY A 149 -3.71 -0.20 -2.43
C GLY A 149 -3.73 0.56 -3.77
N PRO A 150 -4.81 1.18 -4.22
CA PRO A 150 -4.69 2.10 -5.35
C PRO A 150 -4.16 3.45 -4.93
#